data_c9ddef55f2ce5fb2e9874bc9baffda5f
#
_entry.id   c9ddef55f2ce5fb2e9874bc9baffda5f
#
_cell.length_a   1.000
_cell.length_b   1.000
_cell.length_c   1.000
_cell.angle_alpha   90.00
_cell.angle_beta   90.00
_cell.angle_gamma   90.00
#
_symmetry.space_group_name_H-M   'P 1'
#
loop_
_entity.id
_entity.type
_entity.pdbx_description
1 polymer ?
#
loop_
_entity_poly.entity_id
_entity_poly.type
_entity_poly.pdbx_seq_one_letter_code
_entity_poly.pdbx_strand_id
1 'polypeptide(L)'
;MKRTRTNNGIDKQPATLEQVQKLNRLASELVSRQLLAQQMGFQYQGTRDIYQALGYPQESELTYRYYYNRWDRQDIASAVIDRPVEDCWNAFLGVTDVEDPTDSPLAKAWGDLNKRLKLTRHLMSLDKVMGIGHYAILLLGFNDVKTPQDWARPVSGKSVKLNYVRAVSEEDAKINEFELNTANSRYGQPKFYDVSIGNRKLAHDQQTITLSAKVHHSRVIHVCHGGLDVTVYGKPRLKAIINRLVDLDKIIGGDAEMYWRGARPGYTAATQPEFEMDSGTIGDLIDQLQEYENDLRRFLTTEGVDIKALEQQLADPSSHVEIQIQAIAAQTGIPKRILVGSERGELSSTQDQGQWYKLLKSRAEDFVDVIILEPLVRRLMDFGVLPEVEEVLMIWEDWFAPSKKEKAEVGEIRAKAIKAYAEAFADQYMPYKVALKYLLGLDEDEVEEVLTEIEEQIMEEDNQMEESEQDLPIGDEGQAEQEDEIPDSN
;
A
#
# COMPACT_ATOMS: atom_id res chain seq x y z
N MET A 1 -87.83 9.08 -11.58
CA MET A 1 -87.11 9.11 -10.31
C MET A 1 -85.95 10.14 -10.39
N LYS A 2 -86.18 11.34 -9.84
CA LYS A 2 -85.21 12.42 -9.80
C LYS A 2 -84.37 12.21 -8.58
N ARG A 3 -82.99 12.03 -8.72
CA ARG A 3 -82.03 12.04 -7.62
C ARG A 3 -81.61 13.48 -7.35
N THR A 4 -82.02 13.98 -6.24
CA THR A 4 -81.59 15.24 -5.63
C THR A 4 -80.16 15.09 -5.19
N ARG A 5 -79.20 15.87 -5.75
CA ARG A 5 -77.87 16.07 -5.25
C ARG A 5 -77.91 17.08 -4.10
N THR A 6 -77.69 16.64 -2.89
CA THR A 6 -77.40 17.50 -1.73
C THR A 6 -75.98 18.02 -1.88
N ASN A 7 -75.87 19.31 -2.11
CA ASN A 7 -74.60 20.04 -2.17
C ASN A 7 -74.27 20.47 -0.71
N ASN A 8 -73.42 19.74 0.00
CA ASN A 8 -72.87 20.17 1.27
C ASN A 8 -71.85 21.28 1.00
N GLY A 9 -72.29 22.52 0.96
CA GLY A 9 -71.44 23.70 1.02
C GLY A 9 -70.78 23.80 2.37
N ILE A 10 -69.53 23.44 2.45
CA ILE A 10 -68.67 23.82 3.60
C ILE A 10 -68.46 25.32 3.45
N ASP A 11 -69.14 26.12 4.26
CA ASP A 11 -68.90 27.55 4.41
C ASP A 11 -67.47 27.76 4.94
N LYS A 12 -66.55 28.05 4.01
CA LYS A 12 -65.16 28.38 4.35
C LYS A 12 -65.14 29.83 4.87
N GLN A 13 -65.35 30.03 6.15
CA GLN A 13 -65.03 31.31 6.74
C GLN A 13 -63.53 31.60 6.54
N PRO A 14 -63.15 32.81 6.09
CA PRO A 14 -61.75 33.16 5.95
C PRO A 14 -61.02 33.04 7.30
N ALA A 15 -59.87 32.35 7.30
CA ALA A 15 -59.08 32.17 8.51
C ALA A 15 -58.69 33.52 9.11
N THR A 16 -58.89 33.66 10.39
CA THR A 16 -58.52 34.89 11.11
C THR A 16 -56.99 35.07 11.09
N LEU A 17 -56.54 36.31 11.21
CA LEU A 17 -55.11 36.65 11.21
C LEU A 17 -54.34 35.85 12.28
N GLU A 18 -54.97 35.62 13.40
CA GLU A 18 -54.41 34.82 14.51
C GLU A 18 -54.26 33.34 14.15
N GLN A 19 -55.20 32.77 13.41
CA GLN A 19 -55.13 31.40 12.89
C GLN A 19 -54.02 31.25 11.84
N VAL A 20 -53.83 32.24 10.98
CA VAL A 20 -52.74 32.25 9.98
C VAL A 20 -51.39 32.39 10.67
N GLN A 21 -51.24 33.24 11.69
CA GLN A 21 -50.01 33.35 12.47
C GLN A 21 -49.68 32.06 13.23
N LYS A 22 -50.67 31.40 13.81
CA LYS A 22 -50.50 30.13 14.49
C LYS A 22 -50.09 29.02 13.51
N LEU A 23 -50.68 28.97 12.33
CA LEU A 23 -50.30 28.03 11.25
C LEU A 23 -48.89 28.26 10.77
N ASN A 24 -48.47 29.49 10.53
CA ASN A 24 -47.11 29.84 10.11
C ASN A 24 -46.05 29.46 11.18
N ARG A 25 -46.37 29.64 12.45
CA ARG A 25 -45.51 29.23 13.56
C ARG A 25 -45.37 27.70 13.60
N LEU A 26 -46.48 26.98 13.51
CA LEU A 26 -46.46 25.50 13.46
C LEU A 26 -45.70 24.97 12.22
N ALA A 27 -45.90 25.63 11.06
CA ALA A 27 -45.14 25.26 9.86
C ALA A 27 -43.62 25.48 10.02
N SER A 28 -43.20 26.61 10.60
CA SER A 28 -41.79 26.88 10.87
C SER A 28 -41.20 25.91 11.90
N GLU A 29 -41.94 25.53 12.92
CA GLU A 29 -41.51 24.51 13.91
C GLU A 29 -41.38 23.12 13.26
N LEU A 30 -42.31 22.74 12.36
CA LEU A 30 -42.26 21.49 11.64
C LEU A 30 -41.05 21.44 10.70
N VAL A 31 -40.79 22.52 9.95
CA VAL A 31 -39.61 22.62 9.06
C VAL A 31 -38.30 22.55 9.87
N SER A 32 -38.24 23.24 11.02
CA SER A 32 -37.08 23.19 11.90
C SER A 32 -36.82 21.79 12.46
N ARG A 33 -37.89 21.10 12.89
CA ARG A 33 -37.80 19.71 13.37
C ARG A 33 -37.42 18.76 12.26
N GLN A 34 -37.91 18.97 11.03
CA GLN A 34 -37.55 18.14 9.86
C GLN A 34 -36.09 18.33 9.49
N LEU A 35 -35.59 19.57 9.51
CA LEU A 35 -34.17 19.87 9.26
C LEU A 35 -33.27 19.23 10.35
N LEU A 36 -33.67 19.34 11.61
CA LEU A 36 -32.95 18.72 12.72
C LEU A 36 -32.96 17.19 12.60
N ALA A 37 -34.10 16.58 12.26
CA ALA A 37 -34.21 15.14 12.04
C ALA A 37 -33.33 14.68 10.88
N GLN A 38 -33.26 15.47 9.80
CA GLN A 38 -32.40 15.22 8.66
C GLN A 38 -30.91 15.31 9.03
N GLN A 39 -30.53 16.29 9.84
CA GLN A 39 -29.16 16.40 10.38
C GLN A 39 -28.80 15.23 11.31
N MET A 40 -29.79 14.66 12.01
CA MET A 40 -29.64 13.49 12.86
C MET A 40 -29.76 12.15 12.10
N GLY A 41 -29.84 12.17 10.77
CA GLY A 41 -29.91 10.96 9.94
C GLY A 41 -31.29 10.29 9.87
N PHE A 42 -32.38 10.99 10.23
CA PHE A 42 -33.75 10.50 10.07
C PHE A 42 -34.36 11.01 8.77
N GLN A 43 -34.89 10.10 7.95
CA GLN A 43 -35.67 10.47 6.78
C GLN A 43 -37.12 10.83 7.15
N TYR A 44 -37.80 11.56 6.28
CA TYR A 44 -39.19 12.03 6.49
C TYR A 44 -40.18 10.89 6.81
N GLN A 45 -39.90 9.66 6.35
CA GLN A 45 -40.72 8.48 6.58
C GLN A 45 -40.36 7.69 7.85
N GLY A 46 -39.51 8.24 8.73
CA GLY A 46 -39.08 7.59 9.97
C GLY A 46 -37.98 6.53 9.79
N THR A 47 -37.49 6.33 8.56
CA THR A 47 -36.34 5.46 8.28
C THR A 47 -35.05 6.22 8.59
N ARG A 48 -34.24 5.66 9.48
CA ARG A 48 -32.93 6.23 9.83
C ARG A 48 -31.91 5.91 8.71
N ASP A 49 -31.29 6.92 8.13
CA ASP A 49 -30.09 6.75 7.33
C ASP A 49 -28.89 6.49 8.25
N ILE A 50 -28.44 5.23 8.29
CA ILE A 50 -27.35 4.80 9.15
C ILE A 50 -26.05 5.50 8.78
N TYR A 51 -25.76 5.70 7.49
CA TYR A 51 -24.55 6.37 7.03
C TYR A 51 -24.47 7.81 7.53
N GLN A 52 -25.56 8.56 7.35
CA GLN A 52 -25.65 9.93 7.83
C GLN A 52 -25.63 10.00 9.37
N ALA A 53 -26.34 9.11 10.05
CA ALA A 53 -26.38 9.06 11.52
C ALA A 53 -25.02 8.74 12.14
N LEU A 54 -24.20 7.92 11.48
CA LEU A 54 -22.86 7.59 11.90
C LEU A 54 -21.80 8.60 11.39
N GLY A 55 -22.22 9.63 10.63
CA GLY A 55 -21.32 10.66 10.12
C GLY A 55 -20.30 10.12 9.12
N TYR A 56 -20.69 9.14 8.30
CA TYR A 56 -19.88 8.68 7.18
C TYR A 56 -20.02 9.65 6.00
N PRO A 57 -18.95 9.85 5.21
CA PRO A 57 -18.97 10.77 4.09
C PRO A 57 -19.95 10.27 3.01
N GLN A 58 -20.69 11.21 2.43
CA GLN A 58 -21.54 10.94 1.27
C GLN A 58 -20.69 10.72 0.01
N GLU A 59 -21.24 10.02 -0.98
CA GLU A 59 -20.52 9.72 -2.24
C GLU A 59 -20.00 11.00 -2.94
N SER A 60 -20.74 12.10 -2.87
CA SER A 60 -20.37 13.40 -3.43
C SER A 60 -19.16 14.07 -2.73
N GLU A 61 -18.87 13.68 -1.50
CA GLU A 61 -17.75 14.18 -0.71
C GLU A 61 -16.46 13.38 -0.96
N LEU A 62 -16.61 12.16 -1.51
CA LEU A 62 -15.50 11.23 -1.78
C LEU A 62 -14.71 11.64 -3.04
N THR A 63 -14.10 12.82 -2.99
CA THR A 63 -13.25 13.38 -4.05
C THR A 63 -11.79 12.92 -3.89
N TYR A 64 -10.98 13.09 -4.94
CA TYR A 64 -9.53 12.88 -4.85
C TYR A 64 -8.93 13.61 -3.63
N ARG A 65 -9.34 14.87 -3.41
CA ARG A 65 -8.84 15.69 -2.29
C ARG A 65 -9.18 15.10 -0.93
N TYR A 66 -10.34 14.48 -0.80
CA TYR A 66 -10.73 13.78 0.41
C TYR A 66 -9.80 12.61 0.70
N TYR A 67 -9.56 11.74 -0.30
CA TYR A 67 -8.66 10.59 -0.15
C TYR A 67 -7.21 11.02 0.07
N TYR A 68 -6.75 12.07 -0.62
CA TYR A 68 -5.42 12.63 -0.42
C TYR A 68 -5.20 13.13 1.01
N ASN A 69 -6.17 13.86 1.58
CA ASN A 69 -6.08 14.34 2.96
C ASN A 69 -6.07 13.17 3.97
N ARG A 70 -6.80 12.08 3.67
CA ARG A 70 -6.76 10.86 4.48
C ARG A 70 -5.39 10.18 4.42
N TRP A 71 -4.84 10.02 3.25
CA TRP A 71 -3.50 9.48 3.06
C TRP A 71 -2.42 10.34 3.74
N ASP A 72 -2.50 11.65 3.61
CA ASP A 72 -1.49 12.60 4.12
C ASP A 72 -1.48 12.69 5.66
N ARG A 73 -2.60 12.41 6.35
CA ARG A 73 -2.76 12.67 7.78
C ARG A 73 -3.09 11.46 8.64
N GLN A 74 -3.54 10.36 8.07
CA GLN A 74 -3.97 9.18 8.82
C GLN A 74 -3.00 8.02 8.56
N ASP A 75 -2.44 7.48 9.62
CA ASP A 75 -1.42 6.43 9.65
C ASP A 75 -1.80 5.15 8.88
N ILE A 76 -2.97 4.57 9.20
CA ILE A 76 -3.46 3.35 8.53
C ILE A 76 -3.81 3.62 7.07
N ALA A 77 -4.39 4.78 6.74
CA ALA A 77 -4.67 5.15 5.36
C ALA A 77 -3.38 5.29 4.53
N SER A 78 -2.35 5.90 5.11
CA SER A 78 -1.01 5.98 4.51
C SER A 78 -0.42 4.58 4.29
N ALA A 79 -0.46 3.71 5.31
CA ALA A 79 0.05 2.35 5.22
C ALA A 79 -0.62 1.51 4.11
N VAL A 80 -1.94 1.64 3.92
CA VAL A 80 -2.71 0.94 2.87
C VAL A 80 -2.28 1.37 1.46
N ILE A 81 -1.90 2.61 1.28
CA ILE A 81 -1.42 3.12 -0.02
C ILE A 81 0.06 2.81 -0.22
N ASP A 82 0.89 3.11 0.78
CA ASP A 82 2.34 3.15 0.61
C ASP A 82 2.99 1.77 0.65
N ARG A 83 2.65 0.91 1.62
CA ARG A 83 3.35 -0.36 1.83
C ARG A 83 3.31 -1.30 0.62
N PRO A 84 2.15 -1.60 0.00
CA PRO A 84 2.12 -2.49 -1.16
C PRO A 84 2.84 -1.91 -2.38
N VAL A 85 2.95 -0.59 -2.46
CA VAL A 85 3.70 0.07 -3.53
C VAL A 85 5.19 0.02 -3.27
N GLU A 86 5.62 0.44 -2.08
CA GLU A 86 7.03 0.49 -1.72
C GLU A 86 7.67 -0.89 -1.76
N ASP A 87 7.04 -1.89 -1.12
CA ASP A 87 7.59 -3.24 -1.07
C ASP A 87 7.62 -3.91 -2.44
N CYS A 88 6.60 -3.65 -3.30
CA CYS A 88 6.58 -4.15 -4.67
C CYS A 88 7.70 -3.51 -5.51
N TRP A 89 7.80 -2.18 -5.53
CA TRP A 89 8.78 -1.47 -6.35
C TRP A 89 10.23 -1.63 -5.85
N ASN A 90 10.44 -1.92 -4.57
CA ASN A 90 11.77 -2.22 -4.04
C ASN A 90 12.34 -3.51 -4.61
N ALA A 91 11.49 -4.46 -5.01
CA ALA A 91 11.91 -5.71 -5.65
C ALA A 91 12.10 -5.57 -7.17
N PHE A 92 11.78 -4.43 -7.78
CA PHE A 92 11.92 -4.20 -9.21
C PHE A 92 13.39 -3.97 -9.60
N LEU A 93 13.96 -4.86 -10.39
CA LEU A 93 15.37 -4.81 -10.82
C LEU A 93 15.54 -4.13 -12.18
N GLY A 94 14.62 -4.34 -13.12
CA GLY A 94 14.74 -3.77 -14.45
C GLY A 94 13.89 -4.40 -15.52
N VAL A 95 14.26 -4.09 -16.77
CA VAL A 95 13.58 -4.59 -17.98
C VAL A 95 14.64 -5.18 -18.90
N THR A 96 14.35 -6.34 -19.49
CA THR A 96 15.24 -7.06 -20.42
C THR A 96 14.44 -7.67 -21.59
N ASP A 97 15.12 -8.17 -22.58
CA ASP A 97 14.59 -8.92 -23.71
C ASP A 97 15.14 -10.36 -23.77
N VAL A 98 16.06 -10.70 -22.87
CA VAL A 98 16.70 -12.02 -22.78
C VAL A 98 16.81 -12.43 -21.31
N GLU A 99 16.99 -13.73 -21.05
CA GLU A 99 17.11 -14.27 -19.69
C GLU A 99 18.31 -13.67 -18.93
N ASP A 100 19.47 -13.52 -19.59
CA ASP A 100 20.62 -12.85 -18.99
C ASP A 100 20.63 -11.34 -19.31
N PRO A 101 20.32 -10.47 -18.31
CA PRO A 101 20.27 -9.03 -18.51
C PRO A 101 21.61 -8.40 -18.91
N THR A 102 22.73 -9.09 -18.70
CA THR A 102 24.07 -8.55 -19.00
C THR A 102 24.31 -8.41 -20.50
N ASP A 103 23.67 -9.25 -21.31
CA ASP A 103 23.80 -9.25 -22.76
C ASP A 103 22.74 -8.41 -23.47
N SER A 104 21.71 -7.97 -22.74
CA SER A 104 20.58 -7.20 -23.29
C SER A 104 20.93 -5.74 -23.58
N PRO A 105 20.80 -5.29 -24.86
CA PRO A 105 20.84 -3.86 -25.18
C PRO A 105 19.70 -3.06 -24.55
N LEU A 106 18.51 -3.69 -24.41
CA LEU A 106 17.37 -3.09 -23.76
C LEU A 106 17.63 -2.84 -22.27
N ALA A 107 18.17 -3.83 -21.55
CA ALA A 107 18.50 -3.69 -20.14
C ALA A 107 19.52 -2.56 -19.89
N LYS A 108 20.54 -2.45 -20.74
CA LYS A 108 21.53 -1.35 -20.67
C LYS A 108 20.87 0.02 -20.91
N ALA A 109 20.06 0.13 -21.96
CA ALA A 109 19.37 1.38 -22.30
C ALA A 109 18.36 1.80 -21.21
N TRP A 110 17.61 0.84 -20.65
CA TRP A 110 16.72 1.08 -19.51
C TRP A 110 17.49 1.51 -18.27
N GLY A 111 18.59 0.84 -17.94
CA GLY A 111 19.44 1.18 -16.80
C GLY A 111 20.01 2.61 -16.90
N ASP A 112 20.46 3.03 -18.07
CA ASP A 112 20.95 4.39 -18.30
C ASP A 112 19.84 5.44 -18.22
N LEU A 113 18.65 5.11 -18.77
CA LEU A 113 17.47 5.96 -18.69
C LEU A 113 17.01 6.12 -17.22
N ASN A 114 16.96 5.03 -16.47
CA ASN A 114 16.58 5.02 -15.07
C ASN A 114 17.58 5.80 -14.20
N LYS A 115 18.89 5.62 -14.40
CA LYS A 115 19.94 6.40 -13.70
C LYS A 115 19.78 7.89 -13.96
N ARG A 116 19.54 8.28 -15.21
CA ARG A 116 19.43 9.69 -15.65
C ARG A 116 18.16 10.36 -15.13
N LEU A 117 17.01 9.69 -15.20
CA LEU A 117 15.70 10.26 -14.90
C LEU A 117 15.13 9.82 -13.54
N LYS A 118 15.77 8.88 -12.85
CA LYS A 118 15.24 8.22 -11.64
C LYS A 118 13.84 7.66 -11.88
N LEU A 119 13.69 6.95 -13.01
CA LEU A 119 12.41 6.54 -13.57
C LEU A 119 11.59 5.70 -12.59
N THR A 120 12.21 4.70 -11.95
CA THR A 120 11.55 3.84 -10.94
C THR A 120 10.90 4.67 -9.82
N ARG A 121 11.55 5.74 -9.36
CA ARG A 121 10.97 6.63 -8.33
C ARG A 121 9.71 7.35 -8.83
N HIS A 122 9.68 7.79 -10.08
CA HIS A 122 8.50 8.42 -10.67
C HIS A 122 7.37 7.42 -10.90
N LEU A 123 7.70 6.16 -11.25
CA LEU A 123 6.73 5.08 -11.39
C LEU A 123 6.12 4.68 -10.05
N MET A 124 6.93 4.58 -8.99
CA MET A 124 6.45 4.40 -7.63
C MET A 124 5.50 5.54 -7.20
N SER A 125 5.85 6.79 -7.51
CA SER A 125 4.99 7.94 -7.22
C SER A 125 3.69 7.89 -8.02
N LEU A 126 3.74 7.47 -9.30
CA LEU A 126 2.56 7.28 -10.14
C LEU A 126 1.60 6.26 -9.54
N ASP A 127 2.12 5.13 -9.08
CA ASP A 127 1.35 4.05 -8.47
C ASP A 127 0.67 4.49 -7.17
N LYS A 128 1.37 5.24 -6.31
CA LYS A 128 0.78 5.84 -5.09
C LYS A 128 -0.34 6.80 -5.42
N VAL A 129 -0.10 7.74 -6.34
CA VAL A 129 -1.09 8.74 -6.77
C VAL A 129 -2.32 8.07 -7.38
N MET A 130 -2.14 7.02 -8.20
CA MET A 130 -3.23 6.22 -8.75
C MET A 130 -4.03 5.51 -7.64
N GLY A 131 -3.35 4.95 -6.63
CA GLY A 131 -4.02 4.30 -5.49
C GLY A 131 -4.90 5.23 -4.66
N ILE A 132 -4.60 6.54 -4.64
CA ILE A 132 -5.38 7.57 -3.97
C ILE A 132 -6.62 7.95 -4.79
N GLY A 133 -6.50 8.01 -6.13
CA GLY A 133 -7.54 8.49 -7.03
C GLY A 133 -8.21 7.38 -7.86
N HIS A 134 -9.00 7.82 -8.83
CA HIS A 134 -9.61 6.93 -9.82
C HIS A 134 -8.64 6.60 -10.94
N TYR A 135 -7.71 7.52 -11.25
CA TYR A 135 -6.61 7.32 -12.18
C TYR A 135 -5.46 8.28 -11.87
N ALA A 136 -4.33 7.98 -12.42
CA ALA A 136 -3.19 8.88 -12.50
C ALA A 136 -2.58 8.82 -13.89
N ILE A 137 -1.79 9.82 -14.23
CA ILE A 137 -1.06 9.84 -15.50
C ILE A 137 0.43 10.01 -15.26
N LEU A 138 1.25 9.36 -16.09
CA LEU A 138 2.65 9.67 -16.24
C LEU A 138 2.82 10.56 -17.45
N LEU A 139 3.19 11.81 -17.22
CA LEU A 139 3.49 12.78 -18.27
C LEU A 139 4.91 12.57 -18.79
N LEU A 140 5.05 12.41 -20.10
CA LEU A 140 6.33 12.20 -20.80
C LEU A 140 6.75 13.50 -21.48
N GLY A 141 7.81 14.12 -20.98
CA GLY A 141 8.38 15.36 -21.52
C GLY A 141 9.47 15.07 -22.53
N PHE A 142 9.14 15.17 -23.82
CA PHE A 142 10.10 14.99 -24.91
C PHE A 142 10.73 16.33 -25.36
N ASN A 143 11.84 16.24 -26.07
CA ASN A 143 12.60 17.39 -26.59
C ASN A 143 11.93 18.16 -27.73
N ASP A 144 10.82 17.66 -28.26
CA ASP A 144 10.02 18.27 -29.34
C ASP A 144 9.04 19.35 -28.84
N VAL A 145 8.84 19.43 -27.51
CA VAL A 145 7.98 20.43 -26.85
C VAL A 145 8.79 21.69 -26.53
N LYS A 146 8.50 22.77 -27.18
CA LYS A 146 9.12 24.09 -26.95
C LYS A 146 8.13 25.12 -26.39
N THR A 147 6.85 24.96 -26.73
CA THR A 147 5.77 25.85 -26.31
C THR A 147 4.63 25.06 -25.68
N PRO A 148 3.77 25.69 -24.85
CA PRO A 148 2.61 25.00 -24.27
C PRO A 148 1.65 24.40 -25.32
N GLN A 149 1.59 24.96 -26.51
CA GLN A 149 0.74 24.49 -27.62
C GLN A 149 1.26 23.17 -28.22
N ASP A 150 2.55 22.90 -28.13
CA ASP A 150 3.16 21.71 -28.71
C ASP A 150 2.73 20.43 -27.95
N TRP A 151 2.29 20.56 -26.70
CA TRP A 151 1.73 19.46 -25.93
C TRP A 151 0.49 18.84 -26.56
N ALA A 152 -0.30 19.63 -27.28
CA ALA A 152 -1.51 19.14 -27.94
C ALA A 152 -1.21 18.34 -29.23
N ARG A 153 0.04 18.40 -29.73
CA ARG A 153 0.42 17.65 -30.92
C ARG A 153 0.85 16.22 -30.54
N PRO A 154 0.50 15.21 -31.36
CA PRO A 154 1.05 13.88 -31.18
C PRO A 154 2.58 13.93 -31.26
N VAL A 155 3.25 13.00 -30.57
CA VAL A 155 4.69 12.83 -30.73
C VAL A 155 4.95 12.34 -32.16
N SER A 156 5.82 13.01 -32.89
CA SER A 156 6.15 12.66 -34.26
C SER A 156 7.62 12.27 -34.40
N GLY A 157 7.85 11.11 -35.04
CA GLY A 157 9.19 10.62 -35.36
C GLY A 157 9.76 9.58 -34.39
N LYS A 158 10.71 8.78 -34.90
CA LYS A 158 11.39 7.70 -34.17
C LYS A 158 12.74 8.13 -33.58
N SER A 159 12.94 9.38 -33.22
CA SER A 159 14.23 9.85 -32.68
C SER A 159 14.04 11.03 -31.74
N VAL A 160 13.11 10.89 -30.81
CA VAL A 160 12.90 11.90 -29.76
C VAL A 160 13.65 11.51 -28.49
N LYS A 161 14.12 12.51 -27.76
CA LYS A 161 14.79 12.30 -26.47
C LYS A 161 13.79 12.60 -25.35
N LEU A 162 13.64 11.65 -24.44
CA LEU A 162 12.87 11.85 -23.20
C LEU A 162 13.72 12.68 -22.23
N ASN A 163 13.23 13.87 -21.88
CA ASN A 163 13.91 14.82 -21.00
C ASN A 163 13.52 14.63 -19.53
N TYR A 164 12.25 14.38 -19.27
CA TYR A 164 11.72 14.17 -17.93
C TYR A 164 10.41 13.38 -17.95
N VAL A 165 10.07 12.82 -16.81
CA VAL A 165 8.76 12.20 -16.54
C VAL A 165 8.18 12.78 -15.26
N ARG A 166 6.84 12.81 -15.17
CA ARG A 166 6.15 13.32 -13.99
C ARG A 166 4.84 12.57 -13.76
N ALA A 167 4.66 12.04 -12.55
CA ALA A 167 3.38 11.52 -12.09
C ALA A 167 2.42 12.70 -11.78
N VAL A 168 1.20 12.64 -12.28
CA VAL A 168 0.18 13.68 -12.11
C VAL A 168 -1.14 13.04 -11.71
N SER A 169 -1.80 13.65 -10.74
CA SER A 169 -3.08 13.18 -10.21
C SER A 169 -4.26 13.55 -11.12
N GLU A 170 -5.40 12.86 -10.94
CA GLU A 170 -6.65 13.21 -11.63
C GLU A 170 -7.15 14.63 -11.34
N GLU A 171 -6.76 15.19 -10.18
CA GLU A 171 -7.10 16.58 -9.84
C GLU A 171 -6.36 17.58 -10.74
N ASP A 172 -5.09 17.28 -11.07
CA ASP A 172 -4.22 18.11 -11.89
C ASP A 172 -4.20 17.74 -13.37
N ALA A 173 -4.75 16.58 -13.75
CA ALA A 173 -4.83 16.09 -15.11
C ALA A 173 -6.23 15.58 -15.42
N LYS A 174 -7.11 16.50 -15.81
CA LYS A 174 -8.50 16.16 -16.14
C LYS A 174 -8.62 15.68 -17.58
N ILE A 175 -9.43 14.63 -17.79
CA ILE A 175 -9.74 14.15 -19.14
C ILE A 175 -10.61 15.21 -19.82
N ASN A 176 -10.11 15.76 -20.94
CA ASN A 176 -10.79 16.79 -21.70
C ASN A 176 -11.65 16.21 -22.84
N GLU A 177 -11.12 15.22 -23.56
CA GLU A 177 -11.74 14.67 -24.75
C GLU A 177 -11.45 13.18 -24.88
N PHE A 178 -12.47 12.42 -25.30
CA PHE A 178 -12.34 11.00 -25.57
C PHE A 178 -12.25 10.73 -27.07
N GLU A 179 -11.66 9.61 -27.47
CA GLU A 179 -11.67 9.16 -28.85
C GLU A 179 -13.05 8.54 -29.17
N LEU A 180 -13.81 9.21 -30.04
CA LEU A 180 -15.18 8.82 -30.40
C LEU A 180 -15.25 8.08 -31.73
N ASN A 181 -14.14 7.94 -32.45
CA ASN A 181 -14.12 7.21 -33.71
C ASN A 181 -14.15 5.71 -33.45
N THR A 182 -15.26 5.06 -33.77
CA THR A 182 -15.46 3.61 -33.55
C THR A 182 -14.53 2.72 -34.39
N ALA A 183 -13.93 3.27 -35.46
CA ALA A 183 -12.94 2.55 -36.26
C ALA A 183 -11.53 2.60 -35.64
N ASN A 184 -11.32 3.42 -34.60
CA ASN A 184 -10.05 3.52 -33.91
C ASN A 184 -9.95 2.48 -32.78
N SER A 185 -8.83 1.77 -32.69
CA SER A 185 -8.56 0.81 -31.60
C SER A 185 -8.61 1.44 -30.20
N ARG A 186 -8.50 2.77 -30.11
CA ARG A 186 -8.62 3.53 -28.88
C ARG A 186 -10.01 4.09 -28.60
N TYR A 187 -11.04 3.59 -29.26
CA TYR A 187 -12.42 4.03 -29.02
C TYR A 187 -12.77 3.99 -27.54
N GLY A 188 -13.32 5.10 -27.02
CA GLY A 188 -13.67 5.25 -25.61
C GLY A 188 -12.50 5.59 -24.68
N GLN A 189 -11.26 5.63 -25.19
CA GLN A 189 -10.08 6.01 -24.40
C GLN A 189 -9.86 7.52 -24.44
N PRO A 190 -9.21 8.12 -23.41
CA PRO A 190 -8.87 9.53 -23.40
C PRO A 190 -7.97 9.91 -24.56
N LYS A 191 -8.33 10.99 -25.25
CA LYS A 191 -7.59 11.56 -26.37
C LYS A 191 -6.76 12.75 -25.95
N PHE A 192 -7.33 13.63 -25.12
CA PHE A 192 -6.66 14.80 -24.58
C PHE A 192 -6.90 14.92 -23.08
N TYR A 193 -5.89 15.48 -22.42
CA TYR A 193 -5.91 15.82 -21.00
C TYR A 193 -5.64 17.31 -20.83
N ASP A 194 -6.34 17.96 -19.90
CA ASP A 194 -5.99 19.29 -19.42
C ASP A 194 -5.10 19.12 -18.19
N VAL A 195 -3.81 19.35 -18.35
CA VAL A 195 -2.81 19.13 -17.30
C VAL A 195 -2.39 20.46 -16.71
N SER A 196 -2.58 20.59 -15.39
CA SER A 196 -2.12 21.76 -14.63
C SER A 196 -0.78 21.45 -13.97
N ILE A 197 0.30 22.08 -14.50
CA ILE A 197 1.64 21.93 -13.96
C ILE A 197 1.93 23.14 -13.07
N GLY A 198 1.56 23.08 -11.80
CA GLY A 198 1.84 24.13 -10.83
C GLY A 198 2.62 23.60 -9.62
N ASN A 199 3.51 24.41 -9.06
CA ASN A 199 4.14 24.12 -7.78
C ASN A 199 3.15 24.43 -6.66
N ARG A 200 2.39 23.42 -6.22
CA ARG A 200 1.37 23.54 -5.15
C ARG A 200 1.91 23.98 -3.79
N LYS A 201 3.21 23.95 -3.53
CA LYS A 201 3.78 24.09 -2.19
C LYS A 201 4.60 25.37 -1.93
N LEU A 202 4.61 26.31 -2.84
CA LEU A 202 5.13 27.63 -2.50
C LEU A 202 4.00 28.52 -1.94
N ALA A 203 3.36 28.02 -0.86
CA ALA A 203 2.26 28.69 -0.17
C ALA A 203 2.69 29.93 0.63
N HIS A 204 3.93 30.40 0.50
CA HIS A 204 4.38 31.63 1.13
C HIS A 204 4.66 32.76 0.14
N ASP A 205 4.60 32.51 -1.18
CA ASP A 205 4.75 33.58 -2.16
C ASP A 205 3.59 33.54 -3.16
N GLN A 206 2.90 34.65 -3.32
CA GLN A 206 1.59 34.80 -3.99
C GLN A 206 1.64 34.63 -5.51
N GLN A 207 2.67 34.08 -6.11
CA GLN A 207 2.75 33.81 -7.53
C GLN A 207 2.87 32.32 -7.84
N THR A 208 1.73 31.64 -7.83
CA THR A 208 1.63 30.29 -8.40
C THR A 208 1.56 30.42 -9.92
N ILE A 209 2.65 30.17 -10.62
CA ILE A 209 2.62 30.01 -12.07
C ILE A 209 1.95 28.67 -12.36
N THR A 210 0.66 28.69 -12.59
CA THR A 210 -0.09 27.52 -13.05
C THR A 210 0.01 27.46 -14.57
N LEU A 211 0.85 26.59 -15.10
CA LEU A 211 0.88 26.30 -16.52
C LEU A 211 -0.18 25.23 -16.80
N SER A 212 -1.29 25.61 -17.42
CA SER A 212 -2.28 24.66 -17.94
C SER A 212 -2.00 24.40 -19.41
N ALA A 213 -1.91 23.12 -19.78
CA ALA A 213 -1.68 22.71 -21.17
C ALA A 213 -2.62 21.57 -21.55
N LYS A 214 -3.17 21.63 -22.77
CA LYS A 214 -3.88 20.51 -23.38
C LYS A 214 -2.83 19.51 -23.90
N VAL A 215 -2.85 18.28 -23.39
CA VAL A 215 -1.84 17.25 -23.65
C VAL A 215 -2.45 16.10 -24.44
N HIS A 216 -1.81 15.73 -25.55
CA HIS A 216 -2.21 14.59 -26.36
C HIS A 216 -1.86 13.26 -25.69
N HIS A 217 -2.71 12.24 -25.81
CA HIS A 217 -2.53 10.92 -25.20
C HIS A 217 -1.19 10.23 -25.50
N SER A 218 -0.55 10.53 -26.65
CA SER A 218 0.75 9.94 -27.00
C SER A 218 1.86 10.33 -26.01
N ARG A 219 1.69 11.45 -25.28
CA ARG A 219 2.63 11.97 -24.27
C ARG A 219 2.27 11.55 -22.83
N VAL A 220 1.31 10.64 -22.71
CA VAL A 220 0.75 10.25 -21.42
C VAL A 220 0.65 8.73 -21.33
N ILE A 221 1.09 8.15 -20.21
CA ILE A 221 0.67 6.81 -19.82
C ILE A 221 -0.44 6.98 -18.79
N HIS A 222 -1.65 6.51 -19.12
CA HIS A 222 -2.81 6.53 -18.25
C HIS A 222 -2.86 5.26 -17.43
N VAL A 223 -2.97 5.39 -16.11
CA VAL A 223 -2.95 4.26 -15.18
C VAL A 223 -4.18 4.32 -14.28
N CYS A 224 -4.95 3.24 -14.25
CA CYS A 224 -6.08 3.05 -13.34
C CYS A 224 -6.15 1.58 -12.89
N HIS A 225 -6.76 1.32 -11.75
CA HIS A 225 -6.86 -0.03 -11.18
C HIS A 225 -8.16 -0.22 -10.38
N GLY A 226 -8.61 -1.48 -10.28
CA GLY A 226 -9.69 -1.87 -9.38
C GLY A 226 -11.10 -1.51 -9.85
N GLY A 227 -11.29 -1.05 -11.10
CA GLY A 227 -12.60 -0.92 -11.73
C GLY A 227 -13.14 -2.28 -12.17
N LEU A 228 -14.47 -2.43 -12.19
CA LEU A 228 -15.12 -3.60 -12.80
C LEU A 228 -15.06 -3.54 -14.32
N ASP A 229 -15.02 -2.33 -14.84
CA ASP A 229 -14.95 -2.01 -16.25
C ASP A 229 -13.57 -1.39 -16.53
N VAL A 230 -12.75 -2.07 -17.30
CA VAL A 230 -11.29 -1.85 -17.44
C VAL A 230 -10.97 -0.63 -18.31
N THR A 231 -11.73 0.42 -18.30
CA THR A 231 -11.50 1.39 -19.36
C THR A 231 -10.69 2.61 -18.97
N VAL A 232 -11.18 3.45 -18.07
CA VAL A 232 -10.57 4.77 -17.82
C VAL A 232 -10.55 5.12 -16.34
N TYR A 233 -11.57 4.71 -15.59
CA TYR A 233 -11.72 5.04 -14.19
C TYR A 233 -11.60 3.78 -13.32
N GLY A 234 -10.61 3.78 -12.45
CA GLY A 234 -10.45 2.75 -11.43
C GLY A 234 -11.21 3.09 -10.14
N LYS A 235 -10.91 2.35 -9.10
CA LYS A 235 -11.47 2.53 -7.77
C LYS A 235 -10.37 2.93 -6.79
N PRO A 236 -10.49 4.09 -6.10
CA PRO A 236 -9.53 4.48 -5.06
C PRO A 236 -9.37 3.37 -4.01
N ARG A 237 -8.14 3.04 -3.63
CA ARG A 237 -7.87 1.95 -2.66
C ARG A 237 -8.54 2.18 -1.32
N LEU A 238 -8.64 3.45 -0.88
CA LEU A 238 -9.27 3.82 0.38
C LEU A 238 -10.79 3.76 0.35
N LYS A 239 -11.44 3.76 -0.84
CA LYS A 239 -12.91 3.85 -0.96
C LYS A 239 -13.62 2.73 -0.20
N ALA A 240 -13.14 1.49 -0.30
CA ALA A 240 -13.80 0.35 0.33
C ALA A 240 -13.68 0.31 1.87
N ILE A 241 -12.66 0.99 2.41
CA ILE A 241 -12.35 1.00 3.85
C ILE A 241 -12.65 2.34 4.52
N ILE A 242 -13.19 3.32 3.77
CA ILE A 242 -13.33 4.69 4.26
C ILE A 242 -14.11 4.79 5.56
N ASN A 243 -15.19 4.03 5.71
CA ASN A 243 -16.00 4.03 6.93
C ASN A 243 -15.21 3.46 8.13
N ARG A 244 -14.35 2.45 7.88
CA ARG A 244 -13.47 1.89 8.93
C ARG A 244 -12.42 2.90 9.40
N LEU A 245 -11.88 3.68 8.47
CA LEU A 245 -10.95 4.76 8.79
C LEU A 245 -11.63 5.88 9.59
N VAL A 246 -12.87 6.22 9.26
CA VAL A 246 -13.67 7.20 10.04
C VAL A 246 -13.98 6.67 11.44
N ASP A 247 -14.30 5.39 11.57
CA ASP A 247 -14.55 4.76 12.87
C ASP A 247 -13.29 4.73 13.73
N LEU A 248 -12.11 4.44 13.14
CA LEU A 248 -10.83 4.52 13.84
C LEU A 248 -10.57 5.93 14.39
N ASP A 249 -10.78 6.98 13.58
CA ASP A 249 -10.65 8.37 14.06
C ASP A 249 -11.55 8.67 15.24
N LYS A 250 -12.81 8.18 15.21
CA LYS A 250 -13.77 8.39 16.31
C LYS A 250 -13.35 7.65 17.59
N ILE A 251 -12.88 6.39 17.44
CA ILE A 251 -12.47 5.57 18.59
C ILE A 251 -11.21 6.15 19.21
N ILE A 252 -10.16 6.37 18.42
CA ILE A 252 -8.87 6.87 18.90
C ILE A 252 -9.00 8.32 19.39
N GLY A 253 -9.71 9.17 18.65
CA GLY A 253 -9.95 10.56 19.05
C GLY A 253 -10.83 10.67 20.29
N GLY A 254 -11.86 9.82 20.39
CA GLY A 254 -12.72 9.76 21.57
C GLY A 254 -11.98 9.27 22.82
N ASP A 255 -11.09 8.29 22.66
CA ASP A 255 -10.23 7.80 23.73
C ASP A 255 -9.26 8.90 24.20
N ALA A 256 -8.56 9.56 23.29
CA ALA A 256 -7.69 10.68 23.60
C ALA A 256 -8.43 11.82 24.33
N GLU A 257 -9.64 12.17 23.90
CA GLU A 257 -10.49 13.18 24.54
C GLU A 257 -10.92 12.73 25.95
N MET A 258 -11.25 11.45 26.11
CA MET A 258 -11.62 10.87 27.41
C MET A 258 -10.45 10.94 28.40
N TYR A 259 -9.23 10.58 27.97
CA TYR A 259 -8.03 10.72 28.80
C TYR A 259 -7.72 12.17 29.13
N TRP A 260 -7.83 13.08 28.16
CA TRP A 260 -7.59 14.50 28.37
C TRP A 260 -8.56 15.10 29.39
N ARG A 261 -9.86 14.78 29.30
CA ARG A 261 -10.86 15.23 30.24
C ARG A 261 -10.77 14.52 31.58
N GLY A 262 -10.46 13.22 31.58
CA GLY A 262 -10.27 12.42 32.78
C GLY A 262 -9.09 12.90 33.65
N ALA A 263 -8.04 13.46 33.02
CA ALA A 263 -6.91 14.06 33.73
C ALA A 263 -7.31 15.34 34.51
N ARG A 264 -8.45 15.97 34.17
CA ARG A 264 -9.02 17.12 34.85
C ARG A 264 -10.49 16.87 35.16
N PRO A 265 -10.80 16.02 36.15
CA PRO A 265 -12.17 15.68 36.47
C PRO A 265 -12.90 16.93 36.98
N GLY A 266 -14.17 17.06 36.56
CA GLY A 266 -15.04 18.05 37.17
C GLY A 266 -15.29 17.71 38.62
N TYR A 267 -15.76 18.70 39.43
CA TYR A 267 -16.07 18.52 40.82
C TYR A 267 -17.56 18.77 41.05
N THR A 268 -18.17 18.00 41.92
CA THR A 268 -19.49 18.34 42.51
C THR A 268 -19.28 18.82 43.91
N ALA A 269 -19.87 19.95 44.24
CA ALA A 269 -19.95 20.50 45.59
C ALA A 269 -21.39 20.36 46.09
N ALA A 270 -21.61 19.54 47.09
CA ALA A 270 -22.91 19.34 47.71
C ALA A 270 -22.90 19.95 49.12
N THR A 271 -23.84 20.85 49.42
CA THR A 271 -24.06 21.42 50.78
C THR A 271 -24.69 20.39 51.68
N GLN A 272 -24.27 20.33 52.96
CA GLN A 272 -24.93 19.53 53.97
C GLN A 272 -26.32 20.09 54.26
N PRO A 273 -27.30 19.29 54.71
CA PRO A 273 -28.71 19.70 54.85
C PRO A 273 -28.97 20.90 55.75
N GLU A 274 -28.06 21.23 56.65
CA GLU A 274 -28.20 22.31 57.61
C GLU A 274 -27.27 23.51 57.33
N PHE A 275 -26.58 23.53 56.19
CA PHE A 275 -25.62 24.55 55.81
C PHE A 275 -26.09 25.34 54.59
N GLU A 276 -26.28 26.66 54.79
CA GLU A 276 -26.58 27.59 53.69
C GLU A 276 -25.30 28.32 53.30
N MET A 277 -24.91 28.18 52.00
CA MET A 277 -23.78 28.92 51.45
C MET A 277 -24.17 30.34 51.10
N ASP A 278 -23.49 31.33 51.66
CA ASP A 278 -23.57 32.68 51.20
C ASP A 278 -22.74 32.93 49.92
N SER A 279 -22.95 34.08 49.28
CA SER A 279 -22.25 34.41 48.02
C SER A 279 -20.74 34.58 48.21
N GLY A 280 -20.25 34.89 49.41
CA GLY A 280 -18.83 35.00 49.75
C GLY A 280 -18.17 33.61 49.76
N THR A 281 -18.80 32.67 50.49
CA THR A 281 -18.31 31.29 50.59
C THR A 281 -18.29 30.59 49.23
N ILE A 282 -19.27 30.89 48.35
CA ILE A 282 -19.26 30.37 46.96
C ILE A 282 -18.08 30.95 46.18
N GLY A 283 -17.79 32.25 46.32
CA GLY A 283 -16.67 32.92 45.68
C GLY A 283 -15.34 32.31 46.11
N ASP A 284 -15.12 32.19 47.43
CA ASP A 284 -13.90 31.58 47.99
C ASP A 284 -13.68 30.12 47.52
N LEU A 285 -14.76 29.36 47.39
CA LEU A 285 -14.71 27.98 46.90
C LEU A 285 -14.30 27.93 45.41
N ILE A 286 -14.86 28.81 44.57
CA ILE A 286 -14.53 28.91 43.16
C ILE A 286 -13.06 29.31 43.00
N ASP A 287 -12.57 30.27 43.78
CA ASP A 287 -11.16 30.72 43.72
C ASP A 287 -10.22 29.59 44.17
N GLN A 288 -10.54 28.85 45.22
CA GLN A 288 -9.77 27.68 45.67
C GLN A 288 -9.76 26.57 44.62
N LEU A 289 -10.86 26.30 43.92
CA LEU A 289 -10.95 25.32 42.86
C LEU A 289 -10.11 25.75 41.65
N GLN A 290 -10.12 27.03 41.28
CA GLN A 290 -9.29 27.57 40.23
C GLN A 290 -7.79 27.49 40.54
N GLU A 291 -7.42 27.81 41.81
CA GLU A 291 -6.02 27.66 42.26
C GLU A 291 -5.60 26.20 42.25
N TYR A 292 -6.47 25.25 42.61
CA TYR A 292 -6.22 23.82 42.59
C TYR A 292 -6.03 23.30 41.13
N GLU A 293 -6.93 23.71 40.24
CA GLU A 293 -6.86 23.34 38.81
C GLU A 293 -5.60 23.87 38.10
N ASN A 294 -5.06 25.01 38.56
CA ASN A 294 -3.85 25.63 38.02
C ASN A 294 -2.56 25.25 38.78
N ASP A 295 -2.59 24.20 39.61
CA ASP A 295 -1.44 23.71 40.39
C ASP A 295 -0.90 24.73 41.43
N LEU A 296 -1.64 25.77 41.74
CA LEU A 296 -1.25 26.82 42.75
C LEU A 296 -1.61 26.36 44.15
N ARG A 297 -2.51 25.43 44.32
CA ARG A 297 -2.94 24.87 45.61
C ARG A 297 -3.02 23.35 45.54
N ARG A 298 -2.61 22.64 46.60
CA ARG A 298 -2.60 21.17 46.66
C ARG A 298 -3.73 20.58 47.50
N PHE A 299 -4.49 21.39 48.24
CA PHE A 299 -5.59 20.94 49.05
C PHE A 299 -6.72 22.00 49.06
N LEU A 300 -7.95 21.53 49.22
CA LEU A 300 -9.12 22.35 49.33
C LEU A 300 -9.57 22.34 50.82
N THR A 301 -9.92 23.48 51.33
CA THR A 301 -10.50 23.60 52.71
C THR A 301 -11.95 23.99 52.57
N THR A 302 -12.83 23.09 53.02
CA THR A 302 -14.30 23.32 52.94
C THR A 302 -14.92 23.08 54.27
N GLU A 303 -15.92 23.90 54.62
CA GLU A 303 -16.79 23.75 55.80
C GLU A 303 -18.24 23.58 55.33
N GLY A 304 -18.90 22.50 55.73
CA GLY A 304 -20.28 22.21 55.35
C GLY A 304 -20.53 21.88 53.88
N VAL A 305 -19.48 21.66 53.10
CA VAL A 305 -19.55 21.28 51.68
C VAL A 305 -18.77 20.01 51.44
N ASP A 306 -19.40 19.00 50.84
CA ASP A 306 -18.80 17.75 50.41
C ASP A 306 -18.40 17.89 48.93
N ILE A 307 -17.11 17.87 48.64
CA ILE A 307 -16.57 17.97 47.28
C ILE A 307 -16.18 16.56 46.79
N LYS A 308 -16.76 16.14 45.69
CA LYS A 308 -16.43 14.88 45.03
C LYS A 308 -15.96 15.12 43.61
N ALA A 309 -14.86 14.52 43.25
CA ALA A 309 -14.44 14.43 41.85
C ALA A 309 -15.47 13.61 41.07
N LEU A 310 -15.81 14.07 39.87
CA LEU A 310 -16.62 13.30 38.93
C LEU A 310 -15.69 12.26 38.29
N GLU A 311 -15.64 11.10 38.92
CA GLU A 311 -14.85 9.98 38.38
C GLU A 311 -15.43 9.55 37.03
N GLN A 312 -14.62 9.62 35.99
CA GLN A 312 -14.96 9.13 34.69
C GLN A 312 -14.38 7.70 34.54
N GLN A 313 -15.24 6.71 34.26
CA GLN A 313 -14.74 5.37 33.94
C GLN A 313 -14.06 5.41 32.59
N LEU A 314 -12.74 5.16 32.57
CA LEU A 314 -11.97 5.01 31.34
C LEU A 314 -12.27 3.63 30.76
N ALA A 315 -12.82 3.59 29.55
CA ALA A 315 -13.01 2.35 28.82
C ALA A 315 -11.74 2.04 28.00
N ASP A 316 -11.36 0.76 27.91
CA ASP A 316 -10.24 0.33 27.06
C ASP A 316 -10.73 0.20 25.61
N PRO A 317 -10.22 1.00 24.64
CA PRO A 317 -10.62 0.98 23.24
C PRO A 317 -9.91 -0.12 22.42
N SER A 318 -8.93 -0.82 22.99
CA SER A 318 -8.02 -1.72 22.27
C SER A 318 -8.75 -2.75 21.40
N SER A 319 -9.77 -3.42 21.94
CA SER A 319 -10.55 -4.42 21.21
C SER A 319 -11.33 -3.83 20.03
N HIS A 320 -11.86 -2.62 20.18
CA HIS A 320 -12.60 -1.93 19.13
C HIS A 320 -11.67 -1.45 18.00
N VAL A 321 -10.50 -0.92 18.33
CA VAL A 321 -9.46 -0.56 17.36
C VAL A 321 -9.01 -1.79 16.59
N GLU A 322 -8.78 -2.91 17.30
CA GLU A 322 -8.35 -4.17 16.68
C GLU A 322 -9.34 -4.69 15.64
N ILE A 323 -10.64 -4.67 15.94
CA ILE A 323 -11.69 -5.09 15.01
C ILE A 323 -11.68 -4.23 13.72
N GLN A 324 -11.48 -2.91 13.84
CA GLN A 324 -11.42 -2.04 12.65
C GLN A 324 -10.18 -2.35 11.81
N ILE A 325 -9.01 -2.52 12.42
CA ILE A 325 -7.77 -2.87 11.71
C ILE A 325 -7.90 -4.24 11.04
N GLN A 326 -8.51 -5.21 11.71
CA GLN A 326 -8.76 -6.54 11.15
C GLN A 326 -9.70 -6.50 9.93
N ALA A 327 -10.75 -5.67 9.98
CA ALA A 327 -11.65 -5.45 8.85
C ALA A 327 -10.95 -4.78 7.67
N ILE A 328 -10.04 -3.81 7.93
CA ILE A 328 -9.20 -3.18 6.91
C ILE A 328 -8.25 -4.20 6.29
N ALA A 329 -7.58 -5.01 7.10
CA ALA A 329 -6.68 -6.07 6.65
C ALA A 329 -7.42 -7.08 5.75
N ALA A 330 -8.61 -7.53 6.15
CA ALA A 330 -9.44 -8.43 5.36
C ALA A 330 -9.86 -7.85 4.01
N GLN A 331 -10.19 -6.54 3.95
CA GLN A 331 -10.60 -5.86 2.72
C GLN A 331 -9.43 -5.59 1.77
N THR A 332 -8.26 -5.27 2.32
CA THR A 332 -7.08 -4.87 1.52
C THR A 332 -6.18 -6.05 1.16
N GLY A 333 -6.33 -7.19 1.84
CA GLY A 333 -5.43 -8.34 1.74
C GLY A 333 -4.07 -8.13 2.39
N ILE A 334 -3.84 -6.95 3.01
CA ILE A 334 -2.60 -6.63 3.69
C ILE A 334 -2.64 -7.26 5.09
N PRO A 335 -1.70 -8.14 5.48
CA PRO A 335 -1.68 -8.72 6.81
C PRO A 335 -1.65 -7.64 7.90
N LYS A 336 -2.38 -7.84 9.00
CA LYS A 336 -2.47 -6.88 10.11
C LYS A 336 -1.09 -6.42 10.59
N ARG A 337 -0.14 -7.36 10.74
CA ARG A 337 1.24 -7.06 11.17
C ARG A 337 1.99 -6.15 10.21
N ILE A 338 1.71 -6.28 8.91
CA ILE A 338 2.25 -5.38 7.90
C ILE A 338 1.62 -3.99 8.01
N LEU A 339 0.32 -3.87 8.29
CA LEU A 339 -0.36 -2.58 8.46
C LEU A 339 0.12 -1.79 9.69
N VAL A 340 0.27 -2.46 10.83
CA VAL A 340 0.59 -1.82 12.12
C VAL A 340 2.10 -1.76 12.37
N GLY A 341 2.88 -2.64 11.75
CA GLY A 341 4.28 -2.90 12.04
C GLY A 341 4.43 -4.05 13.04
N SER A 342 5.53 -4.78 12.96
CA SER A 342 5.83 -5.87 13.90
C SER A 342 6.30 -5.30 15.23
N GLU A 343 5.78 -5.82 16.34
CA GLU A 343 6.35 -5.55 17.66
C GLU A 343 7.76 -6.14 17.75
N ARG A 344 8.66 -5.42 18.45
CA ARG A 344 10.02 -5.91 18.68
C ARG A 344 9.95 -7.19 19.53
N GLY A 345 10.37 -8.32 18.96
CA GLY A 345 10.46 -9.61 19.65
C GLY A 345 9.41 -10.67 19.26
N GLU A 346 8.35 -10.32 18.53
CA GLU A 346 7.52 -11.34 17.89
C GLU A 346 8.13 -11.76 16.54
N LEU A 347 8.49 -13.02 16.43
CA LEU A 347 8.81 -13.64 15.16
C LEU A 347 7.57 -13.49 14.25
N SER A 348 7.72 -12.74 13.17
CA SER A 348 6.67 -12.65 12.15
C SER A 348 6.30 -14.08 11.74
N SER A 349 5.01 -14.40 11.77
CA SER A 349 4.57 -15.71 11.31
C SER A 349 5.00 -15.88 9.86
N THR A 350 5.71 -16.94 9.55
CA THR A 350 6.16 -17.29 8.18
C THR A 350 4.96 -17.32 7.22
N GLN A 351 3.77 -17.61 7.75
CA GLN A 351 2.52 -17.63 7.01
C GLN A 351 2.07 -16.22 6.58
N ASP A 352 2.18 -15.20 7.44
CA ASP A 352 1.82 -13.82 7.12
C ASP A 352 2.76 -13.24 6.05
N GLN A 353 4.06 -13.56 6.14
CA GLN A 353 5.05 -13.18 5.13
C GLN A 353 4.77 -13.85 3.78
N GLY A 354 4.46 -15.16 3.79
CA GLY A 354 4.13 -15.89 2.57
C GLY A 354 2.87 -15.33 1.88
N GLN A 355 1.84 -14.95 2.64
CA GLN A 355 0.64 -14.29 2.09
C GLN A 355 0.97 -12.91 1.53
N TRP A 356 1.81 -12.14 2.21
CA TRP A 356 2.26 -10.83 1.74
C TRP A 356 3.05 -10.93 0.43
N TYR A 357 4.02 -11.82 0.36
CA TYR A 357 4.82 -12.04 -0.84
C TYR A 357 3.97 -12.50 -2.03
N LYS A 358 2.99 -13.38 -1.78
CA LYS A 358 2.05 -13.79 -2.83
C LYS A 358 1.23 -12.60 -3.37
N LEU A 359 0.79 -11.70 -2.48
CA LEU A 359 0.09 -10.48 -2.89
C LEU A 359 1.00 -9.55 -3.71
N LEU A 360 2.26 -9.36 -3.28
CA LEU A 360 3.24 -8.53 -4.00
C LEU A 360 3.55 -9.12 -5.37
N LYS A 361 3.74 -10.43 -5.48
CA LYS A 361 4.00 -11.13 -6.74
C LYS A 361 2.83 -10.97 -7.71
N SER A 362 1.61 -11.29 -7.28
CA SER A 362 0.41 -11.09 -8.11
C SER A 362 0.23 -9.62 -8.51
N ARG A 363 0.53 -8.68 -7.61
CA ARG A 363 0.48 -7.26 -7.91
C ARG A 363 1.50 -6.85 -8.98
N ALA A 364 2.73 -7.37 -8.90
CA ALA A 364 3.78 -7.11 -9.89
C ALA A 364 3.35 -7.62 -11.27
N GLU A 365 3.00 -8.89 -11.37
CA GLU A 365 2.66 -9.56 -12.61
C GLU A 365 1.35 -9.06 -13.24
N ASP A 366 0.27 -8.93 -12.44
CA ASP A 366 -1.07 -8.61 -12.97
C ASP A 366 -1.31 -7.10 -13.16
N PHE A 367 -0.60 -6.26 -12.43
CA PHE A 367 -0.87 -4.82 -12.45
C PHE A 367 0.35 -4.00 -12.90
N VAL A 368 1.51 -4.13 -12.22
CA VAL A 368 2.65 -3.25 -12.49
C VAL A 368 3.20 -3.50 -13.88
N ASP A 369 3.39 -4.76 -14.24
CA ASP A 369 3.92 -5.15 -15.54
C ASP A 369 2.96 -4.76 -16.67
N VAL A 370 1.70 -5.15 -16.55
CA VAL A 370 0.70 -5.02 -17.62
C VAL A 370 0.20 -3.58 -17.80
N ILE A 371 -0.01 -2.86 -16.69
CA ILE A 371 -0.68 -1.54 -16.73
C ILE A 371 0.32 -0.37 -16.70
N ILE A 372 1.49 -0.55 -16.10
CA ILE A 372 2.47 0.53 -15.94
C ILE A 372 3.68 0.32 -16.85
N LEU A 373 4.39 -0.80 -16.70
CA LEU A 373 5.70 -1.02 -17.33
C LEU A 373 5.59 -1.31 -18.81
N GLU A 374 4.79 -2.30 -19.20
CA GLU A 374 4.67 -2.68 -20.62
C GLU A 374 4.20 -1.52 -21.51
N PRO A 375 3.11 -0.77 -21.16
CA PRO A 375 2.71 0.38 -21.97
C PRO A 375 3.75 1.49 -22.04
N LEU A 376 4.53 1.68 -20.97
CA LEU A 376 5.61 2.65 -20.94
C LEU A 376 6.77 2.23 -21.86
N VAL A 377 7.25 0.98 -21.69
CA VAL A 377 8.39 0.47 -22.45
C VAL A 377 8.08 0.44 -23.95
N ARG A 378 6.91 -0.10 -24.33
CA ARG A 378 6.48 -0.11 -25.74
C ARG A 378 6.36 1.32 -26.31
N ARG A 379 5.80 2.27 -25.54
CA ARG A 379 5.72 3.67 -25.94
C ARG A 379 7.11 4.30 -26.16
N LEU A 380 8.07 3.99 -25.31
CA LEU A 380 9.44 4.48 -25.45
C LEU A 380 10.18 3.84 -26.65
N MET A 381 9.87 2.58 -26.98
CA MET A 381 10.34 1.92 -28.20
C MET A 381 9.74 2.55 -29.45
N ASP A 382 8.42 2.77 -29.50
CA ASP A 382 7.72 3.42 -30.62
C ASP A 382 8.35 4.77 -31.00
N PHE A 383 8.86 5.49 -30.00
CA PHE A 383 9.49 6.80 -30.18
C PHE A 383 11.03 6.74 -30.32
N GLY A 384 11.61 5.55 -30.32
CA GLY A 384 13.05 5.33 -30.49
C GLY A 384 13.90 5.79 -29.29
N VAL A 385 13.30 5.86 -28.09
CA VAL A 385 14.02 6.15 -26.84
C VAL A 385 14.70 4.89 -26.32
N LEU A 386 14.06 3.74 -26.49
CA LEU A 386 14.57 2.41 -26.20
C LEU A 386 14.74 1.60 -27.50
N PRO A 387 15.63 0.62 -27.52
CA PRO A 387 15.74 -0.33 -28.62
C PRO A 387 14.43 -1.06 -28.86
N GLU A 388 14.10 -1.33 -30.12
CA GLU A 388 12.90 -2.07 -30.52
C GLU A 388 13.19 -3.57 -30.39
N VAL A 389 12.40 -4.28 -29.57
CA VAL A 389 12.49 -5.72 -29.35
C VAL A 389 11.09 -6.35 -29.43
N GLU A 390 11.03 -7.64 -29.75
CA GLU A 390 9.74 -8.35 -29.86
C GLU A 390 9.15 -8.65 -28.49
N GLU A 391 9.97 -9.18 -27.57
CA GLU A 391 9.57 -9.58 -26.23
C GLU A 391 10.21 -8.68 -25.18
N VAL A 392 9.45 -8.39 -24.14
CA VAL A 392 9.89 -7.56 -23.02
C VAL A 392 9.63 -8.31 -21.73
N LEU A 393 10.69 -8.58 -20.99
CA LEU A 393 10.65 -9.26 -19.71
C LEU A 393 10.91 -8.26 -18.58
N MET A 394 10.09 -8.31 -17.55
CA MET A 394 10.26 -7.52 -16.33
C MET A 394 11.00 -8.34 -15.29
N ILE A 395 12.09 -7.80 -14.75
CA ILE A 395 12.92 -8.50 -13.77
C ILE A 395 12.55 -8.05 -12.38
N TRP A 396 12.17 -9.01 -11.55
CA TRP A 396 11.85 -8.83 -10.15
C TRP A 396 12.76 -9.66 -9.27
N GLU A 397 13.06 -9.17 -8.07
CA GLU A 397 13.68 -9.97 -7.02
C GLU A 397 12.71 -11.10 -6.61
N ASP A 398 13.23 -12.30 -6.40
CA ASP A 398 12.40 -13.41 -5.95
C ASP A 398 12.03 -13.23 -4.47
N TRP A 399 10.77 -12.85 -4.20
CA TRP A 399 10.24 -12.68 -2.84
C TRP A 399 10.27 -13.96 -2.00
N PHE A 400 10.33 -15.14 -2.65
CA PHE A 400 10.38 -16.44 -1.98
C PHE A 400 11.79 -16.99 -1.87
N ALA A 401 12.80 -16.27 -2.38
CA ALA A 401 14.18 -16.68 -2.25
C ALA A 401 14.57 -16.82 -0.77
N PRO A 402 15.09 -17.98 -0.37
CA PRO A 402 15.45 -18.22 1.01
C PRO A 402 16.58 -17.26 1.44
N SER A 403 16.43 -16.71 2.65
CA SER A 403 17.42 -15.83 3.25
C SER A 403 18.77 -16.53 3.38
N LYS A 404 19.85 -15.78 3.55
CA LYS A 404 21.20 -16.35 3.78
C LYS A 404 21.22 -17.31 4.97
N LYS A 405 20.40 -17.04 6.00
CA LYS A 405 20.27 -17.91 7.17
C LYS A 405 19.54 -19.22 6.82
N GLU A 406 18.43 -19.11 6.11
CA GLU A 406 17.68 -20.30 5.65
C GLU A 406 18.50 -21.13 4.67
N LYS A 407 19.25 -20.52 3.77
CA LYS A 407 20.19 -21.24 2.90
C LYS A 407 21.25 -21.98 3.73
N ALA A 408 21.77 -21.36 4.79
CA ALA A 408 22.74 -22.03 5.67
C ALA A 408 22.09 -23.17 6.49
N GLU A 409 20.87 -22.98 6.98
CA GLU A 409 20.11 -24.02 7.68
C GLU A 409 19.78 -25.21 6.75
N VAL A 410 19.34 -24.93 5.52
CA VAL A 410 19.13 -25.97 4.50
C VAL A 410 20.43 -26.66 4.16
N GLY A 411 21.54 -25.91 4.01
CA GLY A 411 22.87 -26.46 3.79
C GLY A 411 23.31 -27.40 4.93
N GLU A 412 23.07 -27.03 6.18
CA GLU A 412 23.37 -27.88 7.34
C GLU A 412 22.51 -29.17 7.33
N ILE A 413 21.22 -29.05 7.01
CA ILE A 413 20.31 -30.20 6.91
C ILE A 413 20.76 -31.12 5.77
N ARG A 414 21.10 -30.56 4.60
CA ARG A 414 21.62 -31.31 3.46
C ARG A 414 22.94 -32.03 3.80
N ALA A 415 23.87 -31.33 4.47
CA ALA A 415 25.12 -31.93 4.92
C ALA A 415 24.91 -33.10 5.92
N LYS A 416 23.95 -32.97 6.84
CA LYS A 416 23.57 -34.05 7.75
C LYS A 416 22.94 -35.22 7.00
N ALA A 417 22.13 -34.96 5.97
CA ALA A 417 21.51 -36.00 5.14
C ALA A 417 22.58 -36.78 4.33
N ILE A 418 23.54 -36.08 3.73
CA ILE A 418 24.68 -36.72 3.03
C ILE A 418 25.50 -37.57 4.00
N LYS A 419 25.82 -37.04 5.16
CA LYS A 419 26.55 -37.78 6.19
C LYS A 419 25.82 -39.05 6.60
N ALA A 420 24.51 -38.98 6.88
CA ALA A 420 23.69 -40.12 7.25
C ALA A 420 23.59 -41.16 6.12
N TYR A 421 23.52 -40.71 4.87
CA TYR A 421 23.52 -41.57 3.69
C TYR A 421 24.84 -42.32 3.55
N ALA A 422 25.98 -41.67 3.73
CA ALA A 422 27.29 -42.27 3.67
C ALA A 422 27.58 -43.23 4.84
N GLU A 423 27.22 -42.85 6.07
CA GLU A 423 27.40 -43.66 7.29
C GLU A 423 26.53 -44.93 7.29
N ALA A 424 25.37 -44.88 6.65
CA ALA A 424 24.45 -46.02 6.55
C ALA A 424 24.77 -46.98 5.37
N PHE A 425 25.79 -46.72 4.58
CA PHE A 425 26.06 -47.44 3.34
C PHE A 425 24.82 -47.58 2.46
N ALA A 426 24.07 -46.52 2.38
CA ALA A 426 22.76 -46.50 1.72
C ALA A 426 22.86 -46.55 0.18
N ASP A 427 24.02 -46.37 -0.37
CA ASP A 427 24.36 -46.54 -1.79
C ASP A 427 24.02 -47.93 -2.32
N GLN A 428 24.08 -48.97 -1.46
CA GLN A 428 23.67 -50.33 -1.78
C GLN A 428 22.17 -50.47 -2.07
N TYR A 429 21.33 -49.61 -1.50
CA TYR A 429 19.88 -49.68 -1.61
C TYR A 429 19.30 -48.52 -2.47
N MET A 430 19.97 -47.41 -2.49
CA MET A 430 19.54 -46.18 -3.21
C MET A 430 20.72 -45.62 -4.02
N PRO A 431 20.65 -45.66 -5.34
CA PRO A 431 21.69 -45.06 -6.17
C PRO A 431 21.90 -43.58 -5.88
N TYR A 432 23.13 -43.11 -5.99
CA TYR A 432 23.52 -41.72 -5.66
C TYR A 432 22.66 -40.67 -6.37
N LYS A 433 22.40 -40.86 -7.68
CA LYS A 433 21.48 -40.00 -8.46
C LYS A 433 20.08 -39.86 -7.83
N VAL A 434 19.56 -40.94 -7.28
CA VAL A 434 18.25 -40.97 -6.62
C VAL A 434 18.30 -40.26 -5.24
N ALA A 435 19.43 -40.44 -4.55
CA ALA A 435 19.67 -39.77 -3.27
C ALA A 435 19.76 -38.24 -3.43
N LEU A 436 20.45 -37.74 -4.44
CA LEU A 436 20.53 -36.31 -4.78
C LEU A 436 19.13 -35.72 -5.01
N LYS A 437 18.31 -36.43 -5.81
CA LYS A 437 16.95 -35.96 -6.14
C LYS A 437 15.99 -35.99 -4.91
N TYR A 438 15.92 -37.11 -4.19
CA TYR A 438 14.88 -37.28 -3.13
C TYR A 438 15.34 -36.89 -1.73
N LEU A 439 16.62 -37.02 -1.38
CA LEU A 439 17.16 -36.65 -0.07
C LEU A 439 17.57 -35.19 -0.01
N LEU A 440 18.18 -34.66 -1.09
CA LEU A 440 18.63 -33.27 -1.15
C LEU A 440 17.62 -32.35 -1.81
N GLY A 441 16.62 -32.90 -2.51
CA GLY A 441 15.57 -32.12 -3.19
C GLY A 441 16.14 -31.30 -4.35
N LEU A 442 17.12 -31.86 -5.08
CA LEU A 442 17.68 -31.23 -6.26
C LEU A 442 16.80 -31.56 -7.49
N ASP A 443 16.67 -30.59 -8.39
CA ASP A 443 16.01 -30.76 -9.66
C ASP A 443 16.85 -31.62 -10.63
N GLU A 444 16.27 -32.09 -11.75
CA GLU A 444 16.96 -32.94 -12.68
C GLU A 444 18.21 -32.27 -13.30
N ASP A 445 18.09 -30.98 -13.60
CA ASP A 445 19.19 -30.19 -14.16
C ASP A 445 20.35 -30.00 -13.16
N GLU A 446 20.00 -29.68 -11.90
CA GLU A 446 20.97 -29.57 -10.78
C GLU A 446 21.67 -30.93 -10.49
N VAL A 447 20.94 -32.03 -10.63
CA VAL A 447 21.50 -33.38 -10.45
C VAL A 447 22.49 -33.72 -11.59
N GLU A 448 22.18 -33.32 -12.82
CA GLU A 448 23.11 -33.53 -13.97
C GLU A 448 24.36 -32.66 -13.84
N GLU A 449 24.22 -31.41 -13.41
CA GLU A 449 25.35 -30.52 -13.15
C GLU A 449 26.31 -31.09 -12.10
N VAL A 450 25.78 -31.52 -10.94
CA VAL A 450 26.57 -32.15 -9.86
C VAL A 450 27.24 -33.44 -10.30
N LEU A 451 26.57 -34.27 -11.11
CA LEU A 451 27.17 -35.50 -11.61
C LEU A 451 28.27 -35.22 -12.60
N THR A 452 28.11 -34.22 -13.46
CA THR A 452 29.13 -33.81 -14.43
C THR A 452 30.39 -33.29 -13.74
N GLU A 453 30.22 -32.45 -12.70
CA GLU A 453 31.37 -31.98 -11.90
C GLU A 453 32.10 -33.12 -11.15
N ILE A 454 31.32 -34.10 -10.63
CA ILE A 454 31.93 -35.25 -9.98
C ILE A 454 32.72 -36.12 -11.00
N GLU A 455 32.18 -36.35 -12.21
CA GLU A 455 32.86 -37.09 -13.27
C GLU A 455 34.13 -36.36 -13.72
N GLU A 456 34.10 -35.03 -13.87
CA GLU A 456 35.29 -34.23 -14.20
C GLU A 456 36.37 -34.34 -13.11
N GLN A 457 35.99 -34.24 -11.83
CA GLN A 457 36.92 -34.38 -10.71
C GLN A 457 37.57 -35.77 -10.65
N ILE A 458 36.80 -36.84 -10.90
CA ILE A 458 37.33 -38.20 -10.94
C ILE A 458 38.33 -38.34 -12.10
N MET A 459 38.03 -37.80 -13.29
CA MET A 459 38.96 -37.82 -14.42
C MET A 459 40.25 -37.04 -14.15
N GLU A 460 40.14 -35.90 -13.44
CA GLU A 460 41.31 -35.12 -13.03
C GLU A 460 42.17 -35.87 -12.00
N GLU A 461 41.56 -36.55 -11.04
CA GLU A 461 42.28 -37.36 -10.03
C GLU A 461 42.93 -38.59 -10.69
N ASP A 462 42.26 -39.29 -11.60
CA ASP A 462 42.83 -40.41 -12.35
C ASP A 462 44.01 -39.96 -13.22
N ASN A 463 43.94 -38.82 -13.92
CA ASN A 463 45.03 -38.28 -14.70
C ASN A 463 46.25 -37.89 -13.83
N GLN A 464 46.00 -37.33 -12.60
CA GLN A 464 47.09 -37.01 -11.66
C GLN A 464 47.72 -38.26 -11.07
N MET A 465 46.96 -39.36 -10.89
CA MET A 465 47.54 -40.65 -10.47
C MET A 465 48.40 -41.29 -11.59
N GLU A 466 47.90 -41.24 -12.84
CA GLU A 466 48.70 -41.73 -13.98
C GLU A 466 50.00 -40.94 -14.20
N GLU A 467 49.98 -39.61 -14.04
CA GLU A 467 51.18 -38.78 -14.07
C GLU A 467 52.16 -39.11 -12.93
N SER A 468 51.64 -39.40 -11.72
CA SER A 468 52.45 -39.75 -10.56
C SER A 468 53.06 -41.16 -10.64
N GLU A 469 52.42 -42.11 -11.33
CA GLU A 469 52.97 -43.44 -11.60
C GLU A 469 54.06 -43.44 -12.70
N GLN A 470 54.02 -42.51 -13.64
CA GLN A 470 55.03 -42.35 -14.68
C GLN A 470 56.35 -41.72 -14.17
N ASP A 471 56.35 -41.04 -13.04
CA ASP A 471 57.53 -40.40 -12.42
C ASP A 471 58.27 -41.30 -11.40
N LEU A 472 57.92 -42.59 -11.26
CA LEU A 472 58.68 -43.52 -10.45
C LEU A 472 59.91 -43.94 -11.18
N PRO A 473 61.17 -43.74 -10.69
CA PRO A 473 62.40 -44.14 -11.35
C PRO A 473 62.48 -45.65 -11.37
N ILE A 474 62.62 -46.19 -12.63
CA ILE A 474 62.92 -47.62 -12.89
C ILE A 474 64.28 -47.92 -12.22
N GLY A 475 64.21 -48.63 -11.09
CA GLY A 475 65.40 -49.08 -10.38
C GLY A 475 66.18 -50.10 -11.24
N ASP A 476 67.46 -49.78 -11.50
CA ASP A 476 68.43 -50.51 -12.19
C ASP A 476 68.72 -51.88 -11.51
N GLU A 477 68.40 -53.00 -12.22
CA GLU A 477 68.83 -54.33 -11.82
C GLU A 477 70.30 -54.53 -12.11
N GLY A 478 71.17 -54.44 -11.11
CA GLY A 478 72.58 -54.74 -11.17
C GLY A 478 73.05 -55.74 -10.10
N GLN A 479 73.15 -56.96 -10.51
CA GLN A 479 73.95 -58.07 -10.02
C GLN A 479 74.87 -57.80 -8.81
N ALA A 480 74.83 -58.74 -7.79
CA ALA A 480 75.97 -59.49 -7.31
C ALA A 480 75.58 -60.53 -6.25
N GLU A 481 75.88 -61.81 -6.63
CA GLU A 481 76.07 -62.94 -5.72
C GLU A 481 77.15 -62.62 -4.70
N GLN A 482 76.99 -63.04 -3.47
CA GLN A 482 78.02 -63.82 -2.69
C GLN A 482 77.40 -64.41 -1.40
N GLU A 483 77.70 -65.68 -1.28
CA GLU A 483 77.58 -66.59 -0.16
C GLU A 483 78.15 -66.00 1.16
N ASP A 484 77.66 -66.48 2.21
CA ASP A 484 78.28 -67.20 3.34
C ASP A 484 77.74 -66.86 4.72
N GLU A 485 77.56 -67.96 5.41
CA GLU A 485 77.75 -68.27 6.82
C GLU A 485 76.70 -67.85 7.84
N ILE A 486 76.07 -68.94 8.29
CA ILE A 486 75.52 -69.11 9.64
C ILE A 486 76.65 -69.15 10.69
N PRO A 487 76.60 -68.62 11.84
CA PRO A 487 76.55 -69.47 12.98
C PRO A 487 75.50 -69.15 14.07
N ASP A 488 75.09 -70.29 14.58
CA ASP A 488 74.38 -70.64 15.81
C ASP A 488 74.62 -69.83 17.05
N SER A 489 73.61 -69.91 17.87
CA SER A 489 73.61 -69.95 19.39
C SER A 489 73.77 -68.67 20.21
N ASN A 490 72.77 -68.20 20.85
CA ASN A 490 72.36 -68.52 22.25
C ASN A 490 71.10 -67.70 22.60
#